data_390a7b95a78b606e343fc0f9ae5f31d1
#
_entry.id   390a7b95a78b606e343fc0f9ae5f31d1
#
_cell.length_a   1.000
_cell.length_b   1.000
_cell.length_c   1.000
_cell.angle_alpha   90.00
_cell.angle_beta   90.00
_cell.angle_gamma   90.00
#
_symmetry.space_group_name_H-M   'P 1'
#
loop_
_entity.id
_entity.type
_entity.pdbx_description
1 polymer ?
#
loop_
_entity_poly.entity_id
_entity_poly.type
_entity_poly.pdbx_seq_one_letter_code
_entity_poly.pdbx_strand_id
1 'polypeptide(L)'
;MFEKGSIIQYFRQKKGLTQEELGHGICSKTHLSKIERGLTEVSDETISLLCERMGFDIDEEIDRLKNVQKMLETLQKLIIFQDKIKAREVLSSLEIQEFEYITPLHIRFLLLKTRQLLLDGRIEEAKNILFSKEIQNQKIPQLEEDLLNHTLGIYYIQTYELHKAIEYLKKVSFESYNNPEIHYHLALAYCHLNAHISSYHHCQKAKEYFVYTNNYHRLLDTETIALILLEEETHLLFNEIESRYENLLDSVRVIKDQDREAYLLHNFAYQLYKFKKYNEARNYYKKALTIGSKESVNYLTALFGYMRCIYVGKLENEATIIEIINEGIKEAKEKNVDYYFMIFNLYKYKLCNNQETYFNYLSNTVLPFLYEIKNKEFFIPLTKEYIQYLISIKDGQKILDYMNNYQINYTLED
;
A
#
# COMPACT_ATOMS: atom_id res chain seq x y z
N MET A 1 14.76 25.79 11.66
CA MET A 1 14.32 27.16 12.03
C MET A 1 13.58 27.73 10.83
N PHE A 2 12.39 28.31 11.02
CA PHE A 2 11.63 28.88 9.89
C PHE A 2 12.29 30.16 9.40
N GLU A 3 12.38 30.31 8.06
CA GLU A 3 12.92 31.51 7.47
C GLU A 3 11.94 32.68 7.60
N LYS A 4 12.24 33.64 8.49
CA LYS A 4 11.41 34.83 8.72
C LYS A 4 11.09 35.58 7.41
N GLY A 5 12.02 35.58 6.46
CA GLY A 5 11.87 36.23 5.13
C GLY A 5 10.72 35.67 4.32
N SER A 6 10.56 34.33 4.27
CA SER A 6 9.47 33.67 3.56
C SER A 6 8.09 33.99 4.18
N ILE A 7 8.02 34.10 5.51
CA ILE A 7 6.82 34.51 6.24
C ILE A 7 6.44 35.94 5.86
N ILE A 8 7.38 36.86 5.90
CA ILE A 8 7.18 38.27 5.54
C ILE A 8 6.70 38.39 4.09
N GLN A 9 7.33 37.67 3.16
CA GLN A 9 6.93 37.66 1.74
C GLN A 9 5.48 37.20 1.56
N TYR A 10 5.10 36.12 2.22
CA TYR A 10 3.73 35.60 2.14
C TYR A 10 2.70 36.61 2.65
N PHE A 11 2.88 37.15 3.84
CA PHE A 11 1.92 38.11 4.43
C PHE A 11 1.87 39.41 3.64
N ARG A 12 3.00 39.88 3.10
CA ARG A 12 3.03 41.03 2.19
C ARG A 12 2.17 40.79 0.95
N GLN A 13 2.36 39.64 0.29
CA GLN A 13 1.57 39.29 -0.90
C GLN A 13 0.10 39.12 -0.59
N LYS A 14 -0.24 38.50 0.52
CA LYS A 14 -1.61 38.33 1.02
C LYS A 14 -2.31 39.67 1.26
N LYS A 15 -1.56 40.68 1.73
CA LYS A 15 -2.05 42.06 1.90
C LYS A 15 -2.03 42.88 0.60
N GLY A 16 -1.54 42.32 -0.51
CA GLY A 16 -1.45 43.04 -1.79
C GLY A 16 -0.40 44.16 -1.83
N LEU A 17 0.55 44.18 -0.87
CA LEU A 17 1.56 45.21 -0.77
C LEU A 17 2.75 44.92 -1.70
N THR A 18 3.26 45.97 -2.35
CA THR A 18 4.56 45.92 -3.02
C THR A 18 5.70 45.95 -2.00
N GLN A 19 6.90 45.55 -2.40
CA GLN A 19 8.09 45.65 -1.53
C GLN A 19 8.43 47.12 -1.16
N GLU A 20 8.07 48.06 -2.03
CA GLU A 20 8.28 49.47 -1.79
C GLU A 20 7.32 50.04 -0.73
N GLU A 21 6.02 49.67 -0.85
CA GLU A 21 4.99 50.06 0.13
C GLU A 21 5.26 49.47 1.53
N LEU A 22 5.62 48.17 1.60
CA LEU A 22 5.93 47.57 2.90
C LEU A 22 7.22 48.13 3.50
N GLY A 23 8.25 48.42 2.68
CA GLY A 23 9.54 48.92 3.15
C GLY A 23 9.56 50.41 3.49
N HIS A 24 8.53 51.18 3.05
CA HIS A 24 8.52 52.64 3.21
C HIS A 24 8.76 53.10 4.64
N GLY A 25 9.83 53.92 4.86
CA GLY A 25 10.22 54.40 6.20
C GLY A 25 10.88 53.35 7.10
N ILE A 26 11.03 52.09 6.69
CA ILE A 26 11.68 51.04 7.47
C ILE A 26 12.97 50.60 6.76
N CYS A 27 12.90 50.22 5.49
CA CYS A 27 14.08 49.78 4.72
C CYS A 27 13.85 49.98 3.21
N SER A 28 14.94 49.95 2.43
CA SER A 28 14.82 50.06 0.99
C SER A 28 14.19 48.82 0.34
N LYS A 29 13.53 49.02 -0.83
CA LYS A 29 12.97 47.91 -1.63
C LYS A 29 14.00 46.79 -1.89
N THR A 30 15.26 47.19 -2.20
CA THR A 30 16.34 46.21 -2.42
C THR A 30 16.68 45.42 -1.19
N HIS A 31 16.67 46.08 0.00
CA HIS A 31 16.95 45.42 1.25
C HIS A 31 15.81 44.44 1.61
N LEU A 32 14.55 44.89 1.48
CA LEU A 32 13.40 44.00 1.71
C LEU A 32 13.40 42.78 0.78
N SER A 33 13.74 42.97 -0.50
CA SER A 33 13.91 41.86 -1.45
C SER A 33 14.99 40.84 -1.02
N LYS A 34 16.08 41.31 -0.39
CA LYS A 34 17.10 40.40 0.17
C LYS A 34 16.62 39.68 1.44
N ILE A 35 15.87 40.40 2.30
CA ILE A 35 15.26 39.82 3.51
C ILE A 35 14.31 38.67 3.12
N GLU A 36 13.39 38.94 2.19
CA GLU A 36 12.42 37.94 1.72
C GLU A 36 13.06 36.68 1.13
N ARG A 37 14.25 36.81 0.52
CA ARG A 37 15.03 35.70 -0.05
C ARG A 37 16.02 35.06 0.90
N GLY A 38 16.09 35.53 2.16
CA GLY A 38 17.06 35.03 3.14
C GLY A 38 18.52 35.34 2.80
N LEU A 39 18.78 36.38 1.99
CA LEU A 39 20.12 36.72 1.50
C LEU A 39 20.85 37.77 2.36
N THR A 40 20.28 38.17 3.48
CA THR A 40 20.85 39.16 4.38
C THR A 40 20.35 38.90 5.80
N GLU A 41 21.22 39.14 6.75
CA GLU A 41 20.81 39.23 8.15
C GLU A 41 20.03 40.53 8.36
N VAL A 42 19.06 40.50 9.24
CA VAL A 42 18.17 41.62 9.55
C VAL A 42 17.93 41.65 11.06
N SER A 43 17.88 42.85 11.62
CA SER A 43 17.59 43.03 13.07
C SER A 43 16.15 42.62 13.37
N ASP A 44 15.93 42.10 14.57
CA ASP A 44 14.59 41.74 15.05
C ASP A 44 13.68 42.99 15.10
N GLU A 45 14.22 44.17 15.35
CA GLU A 45 13.48 45.43 15.29
C GLU A 45 12.92 45.72 13.88
N THR A 46 13.73 45.55 12.85
CA THR A 46 13.27 45.72 11.45
C THR A 46 12.20 44.72 11.10
N ILE A 47 12.36 43.45 11.52
CA ILE A 47 11.34 42.41 11.31
C ILE A 47 10.03 42.78 12.02
N SER A 48 10.09 43.17 13.29
CA SER A 48 8.90 43.57 14.06
C SER A 48 8.17 44.75 13.39
N LEU A 49 8.85 45.77 12.91
CA LEU A 49 8.25 46.90 12.23
C LEU A 49 7.55 46.50 10.92
N LEU A 50 8.16 45.60 10.15
CA LEU A 50 7.55 45.08 8.92
C LEU A 50 6.29 44.24 9.22
N CYS A 51 6.34 43.39 10.23
CA CYS A 51 5.21 42.51 10.64
C CYS A 51 4.08 43.35 11.28
N GLU A 52 4.40 44.33 12.14
CA GLU A 52 3.42 45.27 12.72
C GLU A 52 2.66 46.03 11.62
N ARG A 53 3.36 46.50 10.55
CA ARG A 53 2.72 47.16 9.41
C ARG A 53 1.74 46.25 8.68
N MET A 54 1.99 44.95 8.68
CA MET A 54 1.12 43.94 8.11
C MET A 54 0.05 43.44 9.08
N GLY A 55 0.14 43.83 10.37
CA GLY A 55 -0.85 43.52 11.39
C GLY A 55 -0.74 42.11 11.97
N PHE A 56 0.47 41.55 12.07
CA PHE A 56 0.73 40.28 12.76
C PHE A 56 2.05 40.30 13.52
N ASP A 57 2.19 39.42 14.49
CA ASP A 57 3.42 39.19 15.25
C ASP A 57 4.19 38.00 14.70
N ILE A 58 5.49 38.18 14.46
CA ILE A 58 6.34 37.14 13.84
C ILE A 58 6.59 35.96 14.80
N ASP A 59 6.68 36.20 16.08
CA ASP A 59 6.97 35.17 17.07
C ASP A 59 5.71 34.31 17.30
N GLU A 60 4.54 34.96 17.37
CA GLU A 60 3.24 34.21 17.38
C GLU A 60 3.08 33.32 16.15
N GLU A 61 3.43 33.83 14.95
CA GLU A 61 3.35 33.07 13.72
C GLU A 61 4.36 31.89 13.69
N ILE A 62 5.59 32.12 14.15
CA ILE A 62 6.58 31.04 14.28
C ILE A 62 6.10 29.97 15.26
N ASP A 63 5.50 30.34 16.37
CA ASP A 63 4.98 29.39 17.35
C ASP A 63 3.77 28.62 16.80
N ARG A 64 2.92 29.27 16.00
CA ARG A 64 1.85 28.60 15.24
C ARG A 64 2.41 27.56 14.27
N LEU A 65 3.44 27.91 13.49
CA LEU A 65 4.11 27.00 12.57
C LEU A 65 4.81 25.81 13.28
N LYS A 66 5.41 26.05 14.46
CA LYS A 66 5.93 24.97 15.29
C LYS A 66 4.83 24.01 15.75
N ASN A 67 3.65 24.52 16.05
CA ASN A 67 2.50 23.67 16.37
C ASN A 67 2.05 22.84 15.16
N VAL A 68 1.97 23.43 13.96
CA VAL A 68 1.71 22.70 12.71
C VAL A 68 2.74 21.58 12.50
N GLN A 69 4.02 21.86 12.72
CA GLN A 69 5.08 20.85 12.63
C GLN A 69 4.84 19.68 13.61
N LYS A 70 4.49 19.97 14.87
CA LYS A 70 4.16 18.93 15.87
C LYS A 70 2.92 18.12 15.49
N MET A 71 1.92 18.77 14.88
CA MET A 71 0.74 18.07 14.37
C MET A 71 1.11 17.12 13.21
N LEU A 72 2.00 17.51 12.29
CA LEU A 72 2.51 16.66 11.22
C LEU A 72 3.31 15.46 11.77
N GLU A 73 4.13 15.67 12.79
CA GLU A 73 4.86 14.58 13.48
C GLU A 73 3.89 13.62 14.18
N THR A 74 2.82 14.13 14.78
CA THR A 74 1.76 13.33 15.39
C THR A 74 1.00 12.52 14.32
N LEU A 75 0.64 13.16 13.22
CA LEU A 75 -0.02 12.49 12.10
C LEU A 75 0.85 11.34 11.55
N GLN A 76 2.13 11.55 11.36
CA GLN A 76 3.06 10.52 10.91
C GLN A 76 3.09 9.33 11.88
N LYS A 77 3.15 9.57 13.19
CA LYS A 77 3.09 8.51 14.20
C LYS A 77 1.78 7.74 14.13
N LEU A 78 0.64 8.42 14.06
CA LEU A 78 -0.68 7.78 13.97
C LEU A 78 -0.81 6.90 12.72
N ILE A 79 -0.28 7.34 11.57
CA ILE A 79 -0.24 6.56 10.33
C ILE A 79 0.63 5.30 10.52
N ILE A 80 1.81 5.40 11.11
CA ILE A 80 2.69 4.27 11.38
C ILE A 80 2.01 3.26 12.32
N PHE A 81 1.30 3.75 13.34
CA PHE A 81 0.52 2.94 14.28
C PHE A 81 -0.83 2.46 13.72
N GLN A 82 -1.20 2.90 12.52
CA GLN A 82 -2.47 2.56 11.85
C GLN A 82 -3.73 2.99 12.61
N ASP A 83 -3.63 4.01 13.45
CA ASP A 83 -4.79 4.66 14.09
C ASP A 83 -5.49 5.58 13.06
N LYS A 84 -6.24 4.95 12.15
CA LYS A 84 -6.89 5.61 11.00
C LYS A 84 -7.85 6.73 11.44
N ILE A 85 -8.53 6.54 12.57
CA ILE A 85 -9.55 7.49 13.04
C ILE A 85 -8.86 8.76 13.51
N LYS A 86 -7.93 8.66 14.46
CA LYS A 86 -7.21 9.84 14.96
C LYS A 86 -6.34 10.50 13.89
N ALA A 87 -5.78 9.72 12.97
CA ALA A 87 -5.02 10.28 11.85
C ALA A 87 -5.91 11.18 10.97
N ARG A 88 -7.15 10.78 10.66
CA ARG A 88 -8.10 11.62 9.92
C ARG A 88 -8.52 12.88 10.68
N GLU A 89 -8.71 12.80 11.99
CA GLU A 89 -9.03 13.96 12.84
C GLU A 89 -7.89 15.00 12.81
N VAL A 90 -6.64 14.54 12.96
CA VAL A 90 -5.48 15.43 12.87
C VAL A 90 -5.33 16.00 11.47
N LEU A 91 -5.55 15.18 10.42
CA LEU A 91 -5.50 15.63 9.03
C LEU A 91 -6.52 16.74 8.76
N SER A 92 -7.78 16.54 9.17
CA SER A 92 -8.84 17.55 9.03
C SER A 92 -8.50 18.85 9.78
N SER A 93 -7.85 18.74 10.94
CA SER A 93 -7.39 19.91 11.70
C SER A 93 -6.24 20.64 11.00
N LEU A 94 -5.40 19.94 10.25
CA LEU A 94 -4.32 20.54 9.45
C LEU A 94 -4.86 21.21 8.18
N GLU A 95 -5.91 20.66 7.54
CA GLU A 95 -6.51 21.19 6.30
C GLU A 95 -7.08 22.61 6.47
N ILE A 96 -7.42 23.01 7.66
CA ILE A 96 -7.91 24.38 7.96
C ILE A 96 -6.80 25.37 8.34
N GLN A 97 -5.54 24.91 8.43
CA GLN A 97 -4.41 25.75 8.77
C GLN A 97 -3.77 26.35 7.52
N GLU A 98 -3.35 27.61 7.62
CA GLU A 98 -2.64 28.29 6.52
C GLU A 98 -1.11 28.11 6.72
N PHE A 99 -0.47 27.19 6.01
CA PHE A 99 0.98 26.99 6.07
C PHE A 99 1.60 26.59 4.71
N GLU A 100 0.83 26.66 3.63
CA GLU A 100 1.28 26.27 2.28
C GLU A 100 2.48 27.08 1.77
N TYR A 101 2.66 28.29 2.29
CA TYR A 101 3.79 29.14 1.97
C TYR A 101 5.12 28.66 2.60
N ILE A 102 5.07 27.72 3.53
CA ILE A 102 6.26 27.04 4.07
C ILE A 102 6.41 25.71 3.34
N THR A 103 7.10 25.72 2.20
CA THR A 103 7.25 24.58 1.28
C THR A 103 7.55 23.25 1.98
N PRO A 104 8.50 23.13 2.94
CA PRO A 104 8.75 21.83 3.58
C PRO A 104 7.55 21.31 4.36
N LEU A 105 6.81 22.18 5.08
CA LEU A 105 5.62 21.77 5.83
C LEU A 105 4.49 21.33 4.87
N HIS A 106 4.29 22.09 3.80
CA HIS A 106 3.27 21.79 2.80
C HIS A 106 3.53 20.44 2.10
N ILE A 107 4.76 20.21 1.64
CA ILE A 107 5.14 18.94 1.03
C ILE A 107 4.95 17.78 2.02
N ARG A 108 5.41 17.93 3.27
CA ARG A 108 5.20 16.91 4.30
C ARG A 108 3.73 16.62 4.55
N PHE A 109 2.90 17.64 4.60
CA PHE A 109 1.45 17.50 4.73
C PHE A 109 0.85 16.71 3.56
N LEU A 110 1.18 17.06 2.30
CA LEU A 110 0.69 16.35 1.11
C LEU A 110 1.12 14.87 1.12
N LEU A 111 2.36 14.59 1.51
CA LEU A 111 2.86 13.21 1.58
C LEU A 111 2.20 12.40 2.70
N LEU A 112 1.98 12.99 3.88
CA LEU A 112 1.26 12.32 4.97
C LEU A 112 -0.22 12.12 4.65
N LYS A 113 -0.88 13.11 3.99
CA LYS A 113 -2.22 12.95 3.43
C LYS A 113 -2.27 11.78 2.45
N THR A 114 -1.30 11.70 1.57
CA THR A 114 -1.17 10.58 0.62
C THR A 114 -1.00 9.24 1.33
N ARG A 115 -0.17 9.16 2.36
CA ARG A 115 -0.01 7.94 3.17
C ARG A 115 -1.30 7.53 3.87
N GLN A 116 -2.09 8.50 4.36
CA GLN A 116 -3.41 8.22 4.92
C GLN A 116 -4.38 7.68 3.86
N LEU A 117 -4.38 8.26 2.66
CA LEU A 117 -5.19 7.77 1.54
C LEU A 117 -4.82 6.33 1.15
N LEU A 118 -3.52 6.02 1.09
CA LEU A 118 -3.05 4.65 0.83
C LEU A 118 -3.46 3.70 1.96
N LEU A 119 -3.41 4.12 3.21
CA LEU A 119 -3.87 3.33 4.36
C LEU A 119 -5.38 3.08 4.32
N ASP A 120 -6.14 3.99 3.71
CA ASP A 120 -7.59 3.90 3.48
C ASP A 120 -7.97 3.17 2.18
N GLY A 121 -6.98 2.76 1.36
CA GLY A 121 -7.21 2.09 0.07
C GLY A 121 -7.64 3.03 -1.07
N ARG A 122 -7.55 4.36 -0.88
CA ARG A 122 -7.93 5.39 -1.88
C ARG A 122 -6.78 5.67 -2.84
N ILE A 123 -6.40 4.66 -3.64
CA ILE A 123 -5.17 4.63 -4.45
C ILE A 123 -5.15 5.73 -5.52
N GLU A 124 -6.27 5.96 -6.23
CA GLU A 124 -6.33 6.98 -7.30
C GLU A 124 -6.17 8.40 -6.75
N GLU A 125 -6.71 8.68 -5.58
CA GLU A 125 -6.53 9.99 -4.95
C GLU A 125 -5.10 10.19 -4.46
N ALA A 126 -4.49 9.15 -3.91
CA ALA A 126 -3.08 9.16 -3.55
C ALA A 126 -2.18 9.41 -4.77
N LYS A 127 -2.47 8.77 -5.90
CA LYS A 127 -1.78 8.96 -7.18
C LYS A 127 -1.85 10.42 -7.65
N ASN A 128 -3.04 11.03 -7.60
CA ASN A 128 -3.22 12.41 -8.04
C ASN A 128 -2.34 13.39 -7.26
N ILE A 129 -2.12 13.16 -5.96
CA ILE A 129 -1.23 13.98 -5.15
C ILE A 129 0.24 13.69 -5.49
N LEU A 130 0.65 12.40 -5.52
CA LEU A 130 2.06 12.00 -5.75
C LEU A 130 2.62 12.52 -7.09
N PHE A 131 1.79 12.57 -8.11
CA PHE A 131 2.18 13.00 -9.45
C PHE A 131 1.70 14.42 -9.79
N SER A 132 1.28 15.20 -8.79
CA SER A 132 0.91 16.61 -8.95
C SER A 132 2.13 17.47 -9.27
N LYS A 133 1.90 18.61 -9.93
CA LYS A 133 2.95 19.61 -10.19
C LYS A 133 3.56 20.19 -8.91
N GLU A 134 2.79 20.20 -7.83
CA GLU A 134 3.21 20.69 -6.52
C GLU A 134 4.36 19.86 -5.93
N ILE A 135 4.34 18.55 -6.15
CA ILE A 135 5.43 17.66 -5.71
C ILE A 135 6.54 17.58 -6.75
N GLN A 136 6.20 17.49 -8.05
CA GLN A 136 7.18 17.21 -9.10
C GLN A 136 8.11 18.40 -9.45
N ASN A 137 7.67 19.64 -9.26
CA ASN A 137 8.37 20.82 -9.74
C ASN A 137 9.12 21.59 -8.64
N GLN A 138 9.16 21.10 -7.40
CA GLN A 138 9.83 21.80 -6.31
C GLN A 138 11.15 21.14 -5.93
N LYS A 139 12.10 21.96 -5.47
CA LYS A 139 13.28 21.44 -4.78
C LYS A 139 12.86 21.01 -3.37
N ILE A 140 12.78 19.71 -3.18
CA ILE A 140 12.32 19.10 -1.92
C ILE A 140 13.54 18.90 -1.00
N PRO A 141 13.51 19.34 0.27
CA PRO A 141 14.54 19.01 1.24
C PRO A 141 14.68 17.50 1.46
N GLN A 142 15.89 17.05 1.86
CA GLN A 142 16.22 15.63 1.95
C GLN A 142 15.22 14.80 2.78
N LEU A 143 14.77 15.33 3.90
CA LEU A 143 13.81 14.63 4.78
C LEU A 143 12.47 14.38 4.08
N GLU A 144 11.96 15.37 3.36
CA GLU A 144 10.72 15.26 2.58
C GLU A 144 10.92 14.42 1.32
N GLU A 145 12.10 14.42 0.72
CA GLU A 145 12.47 13.52 -0.40
C GLU A 145 12.48 12.06 0.04
N ASP A 146 13.03 11.77 1.21
CA ASP A 146 13.01 10.43 1.80
C ASP A 146 11.58 9.97 2.12
N LEU A 147 10.74 10.87 2.66
CA LEU A 147 9.33 10.59 2.88
C LEU A 147 8.58 10.35 1.56
N LEU A 148 8.90 11.10 0.49
CA LEU A 148 8.35 10.89 -0.85
C LEU A 148 8.75 9.52 -1.39
N ASN A 149 10.03 9.17 -1.33
CA ASN A 149 10.53 7.87 -1.78
C ASN A 149 9.87 6.72 -1.02
N HIS A 150 9.70 6.84 0.30
CA HIS A 150 8.97 5.85 1.10
C HIS A 150 7.50 5.76 0.67
N THR A 151 6.83 6.88 0.48
CA THR A 151 5.40 6.92 0.07
C THR A 151 5.19 6.36 -1.34
N LEU A 152 6.09 6.65 -2.29
CA LEU A 152 6.11 6.04 -3.62
C LEU A 152 6.30 4.52 -3.54
N GLY A 153 7.19 4.06 -2.66
CA GLY A 153 7.37 2.63 -2.40
C GLY A 153 6.08 1.96 -1.96
N ILE A 154 5.34 2.55 -1.02
CA ILE A 154 4.04 2.03 -0.55
C ILE A 154 3.01 2.04 -1.70
N TYR A 155 2.93 3.13 -2.47
CA TYR A 155 2.05 3.23 -3.62
C TYR A 155 2.33 2.11 -4.64
N TYR A 156 3.61 1.89 -5.00
CA TYR A 156 3.98 0.85 -5.95
C TYR A 156 3.79 -0.58 -5.43
N ILE A 157 3.82 -0.81 -4.10
CA ILE A 157 3.39 -2.09 -3.53
C ILE A 157 1.90 -2.31 -3.80
N GLN A 158 1.07 -1.31 -3.54
CA GLN A 158 -0.39 -1.41 -3.71
C GLN A 158 -0.84 -1.52 -5.17
N THR A 159 -0.05 -0.96 -6.10
CA THR A 159 -0.29 -1.11 -7.55
C THR A 159 0.43 -2.33 -8.16
N TYR A 160 1.08 -3.16 -7.32
CA TYR A 160 1.80 -4.38 -7.76
C TYR A 160 3.01 -4.12 -8.68
N GLU A 161 3.55 -2.91 -8.69
CA GLU A 161 4.78 -2.57 -9.40
C GLU A 161 6.02 -2.79 -8.49
N LEU A 162 6.21 -4.02 -8.05
CA LEU A 162 7.08 -4.39 -6.93
C LEU A 162 8.57 -4.02 -7.13
N HIS A 163 9.08 -4.10 -8.36
CA HIS A 163 10.46 -3.68 -8.65
C HIS A 163 10.66 -2.18 -8.44
N LYS A 164 9.69 -1.35 -8.87
CA LYS A 164 9.72 0.10 -8.61
C LYS A 164 9.59 0.38 -7.11
N ALA A 165 8.72 -0.35 -6.42
CA ALA A 165 8.57 -0.23 -4.97
C ALA A 165 9.91 -0.39 -4.26
N ILE A 166 10.65 -1.48 -4.56
CA ILE A 166 11.97 -1.76 -3.97
C ILE A 166 13.00 -0.67 -4.36
N GLU A 167 12.97 -0.22 -5.62
CA GLU A 167 13.86 0.86 -6.08
C GLU A 167 13.68 2.13 -5.25
N TYR A 168 12.44 2.59 -5.07
CA TYR A 168 12.15 3.79 -4.28
C TYR A 168 12.45 3.61 -2.80
N LEU A 169 12.07 2.47 -2.20
CA LEU A 169 12.36 2.20 -0.78
C LEU A 169 13.86 2.16 -0.48
N LYS A 170 14.70 1.71 -1.43
CA LYS A 170 16.15 1.69 -1.28
C LYS A 170 16.83 3.05 -1.45
N LYS A 171 16.15 4.05 -2.04
CA LYS A 171 16.67 5.42 -2.13
C LYS A 171 16.60 6.17 -0.80
N VAL A 172 15.81 5.69 0.15
CA VAL A 172 15.61 6.35 1.45
C VAL A 172 16.87 6.27 2.30
N SER A 173 17.32 7.41 2.79
CA SER A 173 18.45 7.51 3.71
C SER A 173 18.00 7.34 5.16
N PHE A 174 18.60 6.39 5.89
CA PHE A 174 18.35 6.24 7.32
C PHE A 174 18.99 7.35 8.19
N GLU A 175 19.93 8.11 7.65
CA GLU A 175 20.56 9.22 8.36
C GLU A 175 19.62 10.42 8.47
N SER A 176 18.88 10.73 7.41
CA SER A 176 17.93 11.85 7.36
C SER A 176 16.51 11.46 7.78
N TYR A 177 16.08 10.23 7.41
CA TYR A 177 14.74 9.74 7.65
C TYR A 177 14.77 8.45 8.47
N ASN A 178 14.96 8.60 9.78
CA ASN A 178 15.05 7.47 10.71
C ASN A 178 13.67 6.83 10.95
N ASN A 179 13.15 6.11 9.95
CA ASN A 179 11.88 5.39 10.04
C ASN A 179 12.04 3.92 9.65
N PRO A 180 12.33 3.02 10.60
CA PRO A 180 12.49 1.59 10.33
C PRO A 180 11.25 0.86 9.81
N GLU A 181 10.06 1.50 9.75
CA GLU A 181 8.87 0.97 9.06
C GLU A 181 9.15 0.58 7.59
N ILE A 182 10.17 1.20 6.96
CA ILE A 182 10.64 0.86 5.61
C ILE A 182 10.95 -0.62 5.49
N HIS A 183 11.51 -1.24 6.53
CA HIS A 183 11.82 -2.66 6.50
C HIS A 183 10.56 -3.53 6.37
N TYR A 184 9.44 -3.13 6.97
CA TYR A 184 8.17 -3.81 6.77
C TYR A 184 7.73 -3.75 5.28
N HIS A 185 7.80 -2.58 4.66
CA HIS A 185 7.41 -2.44 3.26
C HIS A 185 8.37 -3.16 2.30
N LEU A 186 9.68 -3.18 2.59
CA LEU A 186 10.64 -3.99 1.86
C LEU A 186 10.36 -5.49 2.02
N ALA A 187 10.05 -5.94 3.24
CA ALA A 187 9.69 -7.33 3.50
C ALA A 187 8.46 -7.74 2.68
N LEU A 188 7.43 -6.90 2.68
CA LEU A 188 6.20 -7.14 1.92
C LEU A 188 6.46 -7.19 0.41
N ALA A 189 7.23 -6.24 -0.14
CA ALA A 189 7.57 -6.22 -1.56
C ALA A 189 8.39 -7.44 -1.99
N TYR A 190 9.37 -7.85 -1.17
CA TYR A 190 10.17 -9.05 -1.43
C TYR A 190 9.35 -10.35 -1.28
N CYS A 191 8.41 -10.40 -0.32
CA CYS A 191 7.50 -11.54 -0.17
C CYS A 191 6.68 -11.75 -1.44
N HIS A 192 6.08 -10.69 -1.98
CA HIS A 192 5.32 -10.76 -3.23
C HIS A 192 6.17 -11.12 -4.47
N LEU A 193 7.48 -10.92 -4.43
CA LEU A 193 8.42 -11.36 -5.48
C LEU A 193 8.98 -12.76 -5.24
N ASN A 194 8.54 -13.47 -4.20
CA ASN A 194 9.09 -14.75 -3.75
C ASN A 194 10.62 -14.69 -3.47
N ALA A 195 11.12 -13.52 -3.08
CA ALA A 195 12.50 -13.33 -2.67
C ALA A 195 12.66 -13.56 -1.15
N HIS A 196 12.46 -14.82 -0.72
CA HIS A 196 12.23 -15.23 0.66
C HIS A 196 13.35 -14.80 1.63
N ILE A 197 14.62 -14.97 1.25
CA ILE A 197 15.76 -14.59 2.09
C ILE A 197 15.77 -13.08 2.37
N SER A 198 15.57 -12.25 1.32
CA SER A 198 15.53 -10.80 1.47
C SER A 198 14.31 -10.35 2.29
N SER A 199 13.16 -10.97 2.05
CA SER A 199 11.94 -10.70 2.80
C SER A 199 12.12 -11.01 4.28
N TYR A 200 12.62 -12.20 4.61
CA TYR A 200 12.87 -12.62 5.99
C TYR A 200 13.84 -11.69 6.72
N HIS A 201 14.96 -11.32 6.07
CA HIS A 201 15.91 -10.35 6.64
C HIS A 201 15.25 -9.04 7.03
N HIS A 202 14.39 -8.51 6.15
CA HIS A 202 13.66 -7.26 6.42
C HIS A 202 12.54 -7.45 7.46
N CYS A 203 11.89 -8.61 7.52
CA CYS A 203 10.96 -8.95 8.59
C CYS A 203 11.61 -8.87 9.98
N GLN A 204 12.83 -9.43 10.15
CA GLN A 204 13.51 -9.38 11.44
C GLN A 204 13.78 -7.95 11.89
N LYS A 205 14.28 -7.09 10.99
CA LYS A 205 14.51 -5.66 11.30
C LYS A 205 13.22 -4.90 11.64
N ALA A 206 12.15 -5.16 10.90
CA ALA A 206 10.85 -4.57 11.17
C ALA A 206 10.30 -5.01 12.53
N LYS A 207 10.41 -6.30 12.84
CA LYS A 207 10.00 -6.89 14.12
C LYS A 207 10.70 -6.22 15.31
N GLU A 208 12.03 -6.08 15.27
CA GLU A 208 12.80 -5.41 16.33
C GLU A 208 12.26 -4.00 16.60
N TYR A 209 12.00 -3.23 15.55
CA TYR A 209 11.46 -1.89 15.66
C TYR A 209 10.03 -1.87 16.23
N PHE A 210 9.15 -2.73 15.76
CA PHE A 210 7.74 -2.73 16.21
C PHE A 210 7.59 -3.27 17.63
N VAL A 211 8.45 -4.20 18.06
CA VAL A 211 8.54 -4.61 19.48
C VAL A 211 9.00 -3.42 20.34
N TYR A 212 10.08 -2.75 19.95
CA TYR A 212 10.60 -1.59 20.69
C TYR A 212 9.57 -0.45 20.83
N THR A 213 8.78 -0.21 19.77
CA THR A 213 7.77 0.86 19.75
C THR A 213 6.40 0.44 20.26
N ASN A 214 6.20 -0.82 20.68
CA ASN A 214 4.91 -1.42 21.04
C ASN A 214 3.84 -1.26 19.92
N ASN A 215 4.25 -1.30 18.67
CA ASN A 215 3.32 -1.25 17.54
C ASN A 215 2.80 -2.65 17.21
N TYR A 216 1.84 -3.10 18.00
CA TYR A 216 1.29 -4.46 17.90
C TYR A 216 0.63 -4.74 16.55
N HIS A 217 0.00 -3.76 15.91
CA HIS A 217 -0.62 -3.94 14.60
C HIS A 217 0.42 -4.31 13.53
N ARG A 218 1.50 -3.53 13.44
CA ARG A 218 2.59 -3.80 12.51
C ARG A 218 3.41 -5.03 12.87
N LEU A 219 3.52 -5.33 14.16
CA LEU A 219 4.17 -6.54 14.62
C LEU A 219 3.43 -7.79 14.10
N LEU A 220 2.11 -7.82 14.22
CA LEU A 220 1.28 -8.92 13.71
C LEU A 220 1.36 -9.05 12.19
N ASP A 221 1.33 -7.93 11.45
CA ASP A 221 1.52 -7.93 10.00
C ASP A 221 2.88 -8.55 9.63
N THR A 222 3.94 -8.18 10.35
CA THR A 222 5.31 -8.65 10.11
C THR A 222 5.47 -10.14 10.43
N GLU A 223 4.89 -10.59 11.55
CA GLU A 223 4.90 -12.02 11.94
C GLU A 223 4.10 -12.87 10.94
N THR A 224 3.01 -12.32 10.38
CA THR A 224 2.25 -13.00 9.33
C THR A 224 3.10 -13.21 8.07
N ILE A 225 3.84 -12.18 7.62
CA ILE A 225 4.77 -12.32 6.49
C ILE A 225 5.84 -13.38 6.82
N ALA A 226 6.45 -13.31 8.01
CA ALA A 226 7.49 -14.26 8.42
C ALA A 226 6.96 -15.69 8.45
N LEU A 227 5.71 -15.90 8.87
CA LEU A 227 5.09 -17.22 8.87
C LEU A 227 4.88 -17.74 7.44
N ILE A 228 4.36 -16.91 6.53
CA ILE A 228 4.18 -17.28 5.12
C ILE A 228 5.50 -17.72 4.49
N LEU A 229 6.60 -17.00 4.75
CA LEU A 229 7.93 -17.33 4.23
C LEU A 229 8.46 -18.66 4.76
N LEU A 230 8.25 -18.93 6.06
CA LEU A 230 8.69 -20.19 6.67
C LEU A 230 7.94 -21.41 6.12
N GLU A 231 6.68 -21.25 5.75
CA GLU A 231 5.84 -22.31 5.17
C GLU A 231 6.33 -22.75 3.79
N GLU A 232 6.92 -21.86 3.02
CA GLU A 232 7.42 -22.16 1.68
C GLU A 232 8.83 -22.78 1.67
N GLU A 233 9.66 -22.42 2.67
CA GLU A 233 11.09 -22.82 2.74
C GLU A 233 11.32 -24.06 3.60
N THR A 234 10.40 -24.36 4.53
CA THR A 234 10.61 -25.41 5.51
C THR A 234 9.57 -26.52 5.38
N HIS A 235 10.00 -27.78 5.49
CA HIS A 235 9.09 -28.91 5.68
C HIS A 235 8.53 -28.91 7.12
N LEU A 236 8.03 -27.77 7.58
CA LEU A 236 7.39 -27.65 8.89
C LEU A 236 6.22 -28.62 8.99
N LEU A 237 6.16 -29.33 10.12
CA LEU A 237 5.02 -30.18 10.41
C LEU A 237 3.77 -29.29 10.51
N PHE A 238 2.66 -29.74 9.97
CA PHE A 238 1.38 -29.00 10.00
C PHE A 238 1.03 -28.46 11.40
N ASN A 239 1.31 -29.24 12.46
CA ASN A 239 1.03 -28.84 13.85
C ASN A 239 1.81 -27.58 14.29
N GLU A 240 3.00 -27.34 13.76
CA GLU A 240 3.76 -26.12 14.05
C GLU A 240 3.15 -24.91 13.38
N ILE A 241 2.71 -25.05 12.13
CA ILE A 241 2.01 -24.00 11.37
C ILE A 241 0.71 -23.66 12.09
N GLU A 242 -0.09 -24.67 12.45
CA GLU A 242 -1.35 -24.51 13.20
C GLU A 242 -1.14 -23.75 14.49
N SER A 243 -0.20 -24.17 15.34
CA SER A 243 0.12 -23.50 16.61
C SER A 243 0.50 -22.03 16.42
N ARG A 244 1.27 -21.70 15.37
CA ARG A 244 1.67 -20.31 15.07
C ARG A 244 0.48 -19.46 14.65
N TYR A 245 -0.40 -19.97 13.79
CA TYR A 245 -1.64 -19.27 13.41
C TYR A 245 -2.58 -19.05 14.60
N GLU A 246 -2.75 -20.05 15.47
CA GLU A 246 -3.55 -19.92 16.69
C GLU A 246 -3.01 -18.81 17.60
N ASN A 247 -1.70 -18.76 17.83
CA ASN A 247 -1.07 -17.71 18.65
C ASN A 247 -1.29 -16.30 18.04
N LEU A 248 -1.18 -16.16 16.69
CA LEU A 248 -1.45 -14.90 16.01
C LEU A 248 -2.93 -14.51 16.11
N LEU A 249 -3.84 -15.47 15.92
CA LEU A 249 -5.29 -15.24 16.05
C LEU A 249 -5.67 -14.80 17.46
N ASP A 250 -5.12 -15.42 18.50
CA ASP A 250 -5.36 -15.01 19.88
C ASP A 250 -4.84 -13.59 20.14
N SER A 251 -3.67 -13.26 19.62
CA SER A 251 -3.11 -11.91 19.72
C SER A 251 -4.00 -10.86 19.03
N VAL A 252 -4.51 -11.16 17.83
CA VAL A 252 -5.42 -10.25 17.08
C VAL A 252 -6.74 -10.06 17.81
N ARG A 253 -7.29 -11.11 18.41
CA ARG A 253 -8.55 -11.04 19.21
C ARG A 253 -8.40 -10.13 20.43
N VAL A 254 -7.23 -10.15 21.08
CA VAL A 254 -6.94 -9.25 22.21
C VAL A 254 -7.01 -7.79 21.78
N ILE A 255 -6.49 -7.44 20.62
CA ILE A 255 -6.53 -6.06 20.09
C ILE A 255 -7.86 -5.72 19.37
N LYS A 256 -8.78 -6.70 19.23
CA LYS A 256 -10.10 -6.55 18.60
C LYS A 256 -10.07 -6.02 17.16
N ASP A 257 -9.06 -6.39 16.39
CA ASP A 257 -8.91 -6.01 14.98
C ASP A 257 -9.55 -7.07 14.08
N GLN A 258 -10.81 -6.85 13.75
CA GLN A 258 -11.61 -7.79 12.96
C GLN A 258 -11.08 -7.99 11.53
N ASP A 259 -10.56 -6.95 10.90
CA ASP A 259 -10.01 -7.04 9.53
C ASP A 259 -8.76 -7.93 9.50
N ARG A 260 -7.88 -7.81 10.51
CA ARG A 260 -6.72 -8.70 10.66
C ARG A 260 -7.11 -10.11 11.03
N GLU A 261 -8.10 -10.27 11.90
CA GLU A 261 -8.59 -11.62 12.26
C GLU A 261 -9.12 -12.33 11.00
N ALA A 262 -9.92 -11.65 10.18
CA ALA A 262 -10.42 -12.19 8.91
C ALA A 262 -9.28 -12.55 7.95
N TYR A 263 -8.26 -11.71 7.84
CA TYR A 263 -7.09 -11.96 6.99
C TYR A 263 -6.28 -13.17 7.46
N LEU A 264 -6.02 -13.29 8.77
CA LEU A 264 -5.32 -14.45 9.35
C LEU A 264 -6.11 -15.75 9.19
N LEU A 265 -7.44 -15.70 9.43
CA LEU A 265 -8.32 -16.85 9.21
C LEU A 265 -8.30 -17.33 7.76
N HIS A 266 -8.27 -16.39 6.80
CA HIS A 266 -8.13 -16.70 5.39
C HIS A 266 -6.78 -17.40 5.10
N ASN A 267 -5.67 -16.84 5.58
CA ASN A 267 -4.34 -17.40 5.36
C ASN A 267 -4.22 -18.81 5.97
N PHE A 268 -4.71 -19.00 7.17
CA PHE A 268 -4.73 -20.32 7.81
C PHE A 268 -5.62 -21.31 7.05
N ALA A 269 -6.79 -20.88 6.57
CA ALA A 269 -7.64 -21.69 5.71
C ALA A 269 -6.92 -22.11 4.41
N TYR A 270 -6.12 -21.22 3.84
CA TYR A 270 -5.31 -21.52 2.66
C TYR A 270 -4.24 -22.59 2.95
N GLN A 271 -3.59 -22.55 4.11
CA GLN A 271 -2.66 -23.61 4.52
C GLN A 271 -3.37 -24.96 4.69
N LEU A 272 -4.51 -24.99 5.39
CA LEU A 272 -5.33 -26.18 5.50
C LEU A 272 -5.73 -26.75 4.13
N TYR A 273 -6.06 -25.87 3.17
CA TYR A 273 -6.34 -26.25 1.79
C TYR A 273 -5.11 -26.89 1.11
N LYS A 274 -3.92 -26.33 1.26
CA LYS A 274 -2.66 -26.90 0.74
C LYS A 274 -2.40 -28.30 1.31
N PHE A 275 -2.66 -28.50 2.60
CA PHE A 275 -2.58 -29.80 3.27
C PHE A 275 -3.78 -30.74 3.00
N LYS A 276 -4.67 -30.37 2.06
CA LYS A 276 -5.87 -31.14 1.66
C LYS A 276 -6.89 -31.36 2.81
N LYS A 277 -6.81 -30.60 3.89
CA LYS A 277 -7.78 -30.59 5.00
C LYS A 277 -9.00 -29.73 4.66
N TYR A 278 -9.70 -30.08 3.57
CA TYR A 278 -10.72 -29.22 2.97
C TYR A 278 -11.89 -28.90 3.88
N ASN A 279 -12.33 -29.81 4.77
CA ASN A 279 -13.43 -29.56 5.71
C ASN A 279 -13.05 -28.51 6.76
N GLU A 280 -11.84 -28.59 7.29
CA GLU A 280 -11.30 -27.62 8.24
C GLU A 280 -11.11 -26.26 7.54
N ALA A 281 -10.46 -26.23 6.37
CA ALA A 281 -10.28 -25.04 5.55
C ALA A 281 -11.60 -24.32 5.28
N ARG A 282 -12.65 -25.05 4.87
CA ARG A 282 -14.00 -24.51 4.66
C ARG A 282 -14.52 -23.76 5.90
N ASN A 283 -14.31 -24.30 7.08
CA ASN A 283 -14.81 -23.70 8.31
C ASN A 283 -14.07 -22.37 8.62
N TYR A 284 -12.76 -22.33 8.41
CA TYR A 284 -11.96 -21.13 8.61
C TYR A 284 -12.27 -20.05 7.55
N TYR A 285 -12.46 -20.43 6.29
CA TYR A 285 -12.92 -19.49 5.25
C TYR A 285 -14.30 -18.90 5.58
N LYS A 286 -15.26 -19.73 6.05
CA LYS A 286 -16.56 -19.22 6.49
C LYS A 286 -16.44 -18.21 7.64
N LYS A 287 -15.58 -18.48 8.63
CA LYS A 287 -15.30 -17.51 9.72
C LYS A 287 -14.72 -16.21 9.17
N ALA A 288 -13.73 -16.28 8.26
CA ALA A 288 -13.13 -15.10 7.63
C ALA A 288 -14.18 -14.26 6.90
N LEU A 289 -15.07 -14.87 6.13
CA LEU A 289 -16.17 -14.19 5.42
C LEU A 289 -17.23 -13.59 6.36
N THR A 290 -17.44 -14.18 7.55
CA THR A 290 -18.42 -13.67 8.52
C THR A 290 -17.89 -12.46 9.27
N ILE A 291 -16.59 -12.42 9.58
CA ILE A 291 -15.95 -11.36 10.37
C ILE A 291 -15.50 -10.21 9.48
N GLY A 292 -14.97 -10.51 8.29
CA GLY A 292 -14.40 -9.53 7.38
C GLY A 292 -15.43 -8.58 6.77
N SER A 293 -15.02 -7.33 6.57
CA SER A 293 -15.86 -6.35 5.89
C SER A 293 -16.06 -6.73 4.42
N LYS A 294 -17.33 -6.78 3.97
CA LYS A 294 -17.65 -7.01 2.55
C LYS A 294 -17.09 -5.93 1.63
N GLU A 295 -16.84 -4.74 2.14
CA GLU A 295 -16.26 -3.63 1.35
C GLU A 295 -14.77 -3.84 1.06
N SER A 296 -14.10 -4.67 1.83
CA SER A 296 -12.67 -4.97 1.66
C SER A 296 -12.42 -5.88 0.45
N VAL A 297 -11.30 -5.66 -0.25
CA VAL A 297 -10.79 -6.59 -1.27
C VAL A 297 -10.43 -7.95 -0.64
N ASN A 298 -10.06 -7.99 0.63
CA ASN A 298 -9.78 -9.23 1.35
C ASN A 298 -11.01 -10.16 1.42
N TYR A 299 -12.23 -9.60 1.36
CA TYR A 299 -13.44 -10.39 1.25
C TYR A 299 -13.46 -11.24 -0.04
N LEU A 300 -13.10 -10.63 -1.18
CA LEU A 300 -12.99 -11.36 -2.46
C LEU A 300 -11.92 -12.46 -2.42
N THR A 301 -10.80 -12.18 -1.75
CA THR A 301 -9.74 -13.17 -1.55
C THR A 301 -10.24 -14.38 -0.74
N ALA A 302 -10.94 -14.12 0.35
CA ALA A 302 -11.53 -15.17 1.19
C ALA A 302 -12.66 -15.95 0.48
N LEU A 303 -13.51 -15.24 -0.28
CA LEU A 303 -14.59 -15.84 -1.05
C LEU A 303 -14.05 -16.76 -2.16
N PHE A 304 -13.00 -16.34 -2.84
CA PHE A 304 -12.33 -17.15 -3.84
C PHE A 304 -11.67 -18.39 -3.22
N GLY A 305 -10.95 -18.23 -2.11
CA GLY A 305 -10.38 -19.35 -1.37
C GLY A 305 -11.43 -20.34 -0.91
N TYR A 306 -12.55 -19.85 -0.37
CA TYR A 306 -13.70 -20.67 0.02
C TYR A 306 -14.28 -21.44 -1.17
N MET A 307 -14.54 -20.76 -2.28
CA MET A 307 -15.04 -21.38 -3.52
C MET A 307 -14.11 -22.48 -4.02
N ARG A 308 -12.80 -22.22 -4.12
CA ARG A 308 -11.80 -23.24 -4.51
C ARG A 308 -11.80 -24.43 -3.58
N CYS A 309 -11.87 -24.20 -2.27
CA CYS A 309 -11.86 -25.23 -1.25
C CYS A 309 -13.05 -26.18 -1.39
N ILE A 310 -14.26 -25.66 -1.54
CA ILE A 310 -15.47 -26.48 -1.68
C ILE A 310 -15.54 -27.18 -3.04
N TYR A 311 -15.04 -26.55 -4.09
CA TYR A 311 -14.95 -27.13 -5.45
C TYR A 311 -13.99 -28.30 -5.50
N VAL A 312 -12.74 -28.11 -5.07
CA VAL A 312 -11.69 -29.14 -5.11
C VAL A 312 -11.99 -30.26 -4.08
N GLY A 313 -12.45 -29.89 -2.89
CA GLY A 313 -12.82 -30.83 -1.83
C GLY A 313 -14.14 -31.57 -2.10
N LYS A 314 -14.90 -31.20 -3.14
CA LYS A 314 -16.24 -31.73 -3.45
C LYS A 314 -17.19 -31.66 -2.24
N LEU A 315 -17.15 -30.54 -1.51
CA LEU A 315 -17.85 -30.38 -0.22
C LEU A 315 -19.27 -29.83 -0.37
N GLU A 316 -19.62 -29.27 -1.52
CA GLU A 316 -20.92 -28.69 -1.84
C GLU A 316 -21.35 -29.11 -3.25
N ASN A 317 -22.64 -28.96 -3.55
CA ASN A 317 -23.16 -29.22 -4.89
C ASN A 317 -22.82 -28.09 -5.87
N GLU A 318 -22.94 -28.36 -7.16
CA GLU A 318 -22.61 -27.37 -8.21
C GLU A 318 -23.47 -26.10 -8.13
N ALA A 319 -24.74 -26.21 -7.75
CA ALA A 319 -25.63 -25.06 -7.63
C ALA A 319 -25.12 -24.07 -6.58
N THR A 320 -24.73 -24.55 -5.40
CA THR A 320 -24.12 -23.72 -4.33
C THR A 320 -22.81 -23.07 -4.82
N ILE A 321 -21.98 -23.82 -5.54
CA ILE A 321 -20.71 -23.29 -6.06
C ILE A 321 -20.98 -22.17 -7.08
N ILE A 322 -21.97 -22.34 -7.96
CA ILE A 322 -22.38 -21.31 -8.95
C ILE A 322 -22.92 -20.06 -8.26
N GLU A 323 -23.68 -20.20 -7.17
CA GLU A 323 -24.15 -19.04 -6.37
C GLU A 323 -22.97 -18.22 -5.84
N ILE A 324 -21.98 -18.88 -5.24
CA ILE A 324 -20.76 -18.23 -4.72
C ILE A 324 -19.95 -17.56 -5.85
N ILE A 325 -19.82 -18.23 -7.00
CA ILE A 325 -19.16 -17.64 -8.16
C ILE A 325 -19.88 -16.37 -8.63
N ASN A 326 -21.22 -16.40 -8.71
CA ASN A 326 -21.99 -15.23 -9.13
C ASN A 326 -21.89 -14.08 -8.10
N GLU A 327 -21.85 -14.38 -6.79
CA GLU A 327 -21.54 -13.39 -5.76
C GLU A 327 -20.15 -12.79 -5.98
N GLY A 328 -19.13 -13.63 -6.21
CA GLY A 328 -17.77 -13.18 -6.47
C GLY A 328 -17.64 -12.29 -7.72
N ILE A 329 -18.34 -12.63 -8.80
CA ILE A 329 -18.39 -11.82 -10.03
C ILE A 329 -19.01 -10.44 -9.75
N LYS A 330 -20.12 -10.41 -9.02
CA LYS A 330 -20.82 -9.17 -8.64
C LYS A 330 -19.92 -8.27 -7.79
N GLU A 331 -19.39 -8.79 -6.71
CA GLU A 331 -18.52 -8.06 -5.78
C GLU A 331 -17.24 -7.56 -6.46
N ALA A 332 -16.62 -8.38 -7.34
CA ALA A 332 -15.43 -7.99 -8.08
C ALA A 332 -15.71 -6.84 -9.05
N LYS A 333 -16.89 -6.84 -9.71
CA LYS A 333 -17.32 -5.78 -10.59
C LYS A 333 -17.60 -4.47 -9.84
N GLU A 334 -18.29 -4.54 -8.69
CA GLU A 334 -18.60 -3.38 -7.87
C GLU A 334 -17.34 -2.71 -7.30
N LYS A 335 -16.31 -3.52 -7.00
CA LYS A 335 -15.02 -3.05 -6.48
C LYS A 335 -13.98 -2.71 -7.57
N ASN A 336 -14.30 -2.91 -8.85
CA ASN A 336 -13.39 -2.74 -9.99
C ASN A 336 -12.09 -3.57 -9.86
N VAL A 337 -12.20 -4.84 -9.43
CA VAL A 337 -11.05 -5.75 -9.28
C VAL A 337 -11.05 -6.79 -10.38
N ASP A 338 -10.43 -6.46 -11.52
CA ASP A 338 -10.42 -7.27 -12.75
C ASP A 338 -9.89 -8.68 -12.53
N TYR A 339 -8.89 -8.85 -11.67
CA TYR A 339 -8.33 -10.16 -11.34
C TYR A 339 -9.42 -11.13 -10.85
N TYR A 340 -10.17 -10.75 -9.82
CA TYR A 340 -11.21 -11.64 -9.27
C TYR A 340 -12.39 -11.78 -10.24
N PHE A 341 -12.75 -10.71 -10.94
CA PHE A 341 -13.77 -10.78 -11.98
C PHE A 341 -13.43 -11.85 -13.04
N MET A 342 -12.20 -11.87 -13.54
CA MET A 342 -11.76 -12.84 -14.54
C MET A 342 -11.68 -14.27 -13.99
N ILE A 343 -11.09 -14.42 -12.79
CA ILE A 343 -10.91 -15.78 -12.23
C ILE A 343 -12.27 -16.40 -11.85
N PHE A 344 -13.21 -15.68 -11.27
CA PHE A 344 -14.54 -16.23 -11.01
C PHE A 344 -15.29 -16.61 -12.30
N ASN A 345 -15.18 -15.79 -13.36
CA ASN A 345 -15.75 -16.14 -14.66
C ASN A 345 -15.07 -17.40 -15.25
N LEU A 346 -13.77 -17.58 -15.09
CA LEU A 346 -13.06 -18.78 -15.53
C LEU A 346 -13.66 -20.04 -14.87
N TYR A 347 -13.87 -20.02 -13.53
CA TYR A 347 -14.51 -21.15 -12.84
C TYR A 347 -15.97 -21.34 -13.25
N LYS A 348 -16.70 -20.27 -13.56
CA LYS A 348 -18.06 -20.36 -14.11
C LYS A 348 -18.07 -21.11 -15.44
N TYR A 349 -17.18 -20.75 -16.39
CA TYR A 349 -17.07 -21.46 -17.66
C TYR A 349 -16.61 -22.91 -17.47
N LYS A 350 -15.74 -23.18 -16.53
CA LYS A 350 -15.29 -24.54 -16.20
C LYS A 350 -16.43 -25.44 -15.75
N LEU A 351 -17.36 -24.92 -14.96
CA LEU A 351 -18.56 -25.66 -14.49
C LEU A 351 -19.64 -25.82 -15.56
N CYS A 352 -19.72 -24.91 -16.53
CA CYS A 352 -20.73 -25.00 -17.62
C CYS A 352 -20.46 -26.13 -18.61
N ASN A 353 -19.43 -26.96 -18.43
CA ASN A 353 -19.06 -28.12 -19.28
C ASN A 353 -18.88 -27.82 -20.78
N ASN A 354 -18.68 -26.56 -21.16
CA ASN A 354 -18.34 -26.17 -22.52
C ASN A 354 -16.83 -25.93 -22.63
N GLN A 355 -16.09 -26.97 -22.99
CA GLN A 355 -14.62 -26.91 -23.08
C GLN A 355 -14.13 -25.82 -24.03
N GLU A 356 -14.77 -25.63 -25.17
CA GLU A 356 -14.38 -24.63 -26.14
C GLU A 356 -14.50 -23.21 -25.57
N THR A 357 -15.61 -22.88 -24.94
CA THR A 357 -15.80 -21.56 -24.30
C THR A 357 -14.81 -21.36 -23.17
N TYR A 358 -14.56 -22.37 -22.34
CA TYR A 358 -13.60 -22.31 -21.25
C TYR A 358 -12.19 -22.03 -21.78
N PHE A 359 -11.68 -22.79 -22.71
CA PHE A 359 -10.32 -22.62 -23.22
C PHE A 359 -10.15 -21.36 -24.07
N ASN A 360 -11.19 -20.93 -24.81
CA ASN A 360 -11.17 -19.63 -25.47
C ASN A 360 -11.07 -18.47 -24.47
N TYR A 361 -11.83 -18.48 -23.37
CA TYR A 361 -11.75 -17.47 -22.34
C TYR A 361 -10.39 -17.51 -21.61
N LEU A 362 -9.91 -18.72 -21.30
CA LEU A 362 -8.61 -18.94 -20.69
C LEU A 362 -7.47 -18.33 -21.53
N SER A 363 -7.40 -18.69 -22.83
CA SER A 363 -6.28 -18.29 -23.70
C SER A 363 -6.32 -16.81 -24.10
N ASN A 364 -7.50 -16.25 -24.35
CA ASN A 364 -7.63 -14.91 -24.91
C ASN A 364 -7.78 -13.81 -23.84
N THR A 365 -8.16 -14.17 -22.60
CA THR A 365 -8.41 -13.20 -21.54
C THR A 365 -7.55 -13.45 -20.31
N VAL A 366 -7.61 -14.65 -19.73
CA VAL A 366 -7.03 -14.91 -18.42
C VAL A 366 -5.50 -15.03 -18.47
N LEU A 367 -4.96 -15.84 -19.38
CA LEU A 367 -3.52 -16.07 -19.46
C LEU A 367 -2.73 -14.82 -19.85
N PRO A 368 -3.16 -13.99 -20.85
CA PRO A 368 -2.49 -12.71 -21.13
C PRO A 368 -2.43 -11.79 -19.91
N PHE A 369 -3.55 -11.67 -19.20
CA PHE A 369 -3.62 -10.84 -18.00
C PHE A 369 -2.71 -11.35 -16.88
N LEU A 370 -2.73 -12.66 -16.57
CA LEU A 370 -1.87 -13.27 -15.57
C LEU A 370 -0.38 -13.12 -15.90
N TYR A 371 -0.03 -13.16 -17.18
CA TYR A 371 1.33 -12.93 -17.64
C TYR A 371 1.75 -11.48 -17.43
N GLU A 372 0.88 -10.51 -17.78
CA GLU A 372 1.12 -9.08 -17.60
C GLU A 372 1.35 -8.72 -16.14
N ILE A 373 0.51 -9.22 -15.24
CA ILE A 373 0.65 -8.99 -13.78
C ILE A 373 1.71 -9.89 -13.11
N LYS A 374 2.39 -10.74 -13.89
CA LYS A 374 3.43 -11.69 -13.43
C LYS A 374 2.97 -12.66 -12.33
N ASN A 375 1.70 -13.05 -12.34
CA ASN A 375 1.14 -14.01 -11.39
C ASN A 375 1.49 -15.45 -11.80
N LYS A 376 2.68 -15.91 -11.45
CA LYS A 376 3.19 -17.24 -11.79
C LYS A 376 2.40 -18.37 -11.14
N GLU A 377 1.86 -18.16 -9.94
CA GLU A 377 1.11 -19.19 -9.19
C GLU A 377 -0.10 -19.71 -9.99
N PHE A 378 -0.82 -18.82 -10.66
CA PHE A 378 -1.95 -19.20 -11.50
C PHE A 378 -1.57 -19.38 -12.97
N PHE A 379 -0.65 -18.60 -13.48
CA PHE A 379 -0.23 -18.65 -14.88
C PHE A 379 0.32 -20.01 -15.27
N ILE A 380 1.25 -20.57 -14.48
CA ILE A 380 1.93 -21.84 -14.81
C ILE A 380 0.96 -23.02 -14.85
N PRO A 381 0.13 -23.28 -13.82
CA PRO A 381 -0.81 -24.41 -13.86
C PRO A 381 -1.85 -24.27 -14.97
N LEU A 382 -2.39 -23.07 -15.17
CA LEU A 382 -3.40 -22.82 -16.21
C LEU A 382 -2.81 -22.92 -17.63
N THR A 383 -1.56 -22.53 -17.81
CA THR A 383 -0.81 -22.75 -19.06
C THR A 383 -0.62 -24.25 -19.33
N LYS A 384 -0.21 -25.03 -18.32
CA LYS A 384 -0.12 -26.49 -18.45
C LYS A 384 -1.48 -27.11 -18.86
N GLU A 385 -2.57 -26.68 -18.23
CA GLU A 385 -3.94 -27.14 -18.55
C GLU A 385 -4.31 -26.80 -20.02
N TYR A 386 -4.00 -25.56 -20.46
CA TYR A 386 -4.27 -25.15 -21.84
C TYR A 386 -3.45 -25.94 -22.87
N ILE A 387 -2.18 -26.16 -22.64
CA ILE A 387 -1.31 -26.95 -23.51
C ILE A 387 -1.80 -28.41 -23.60
N GLN A 388 -2.20 -29.02 -22.48
CA GLN A 388 -2.78 -30.35 -22.46
C GLN A 388 -4.06 -30.44 -23.33
N TYR A 389 -4.91 -29.42 -23.28
CA TYR A 389 -6.06 -29.32 -24.14
C TYR A 389 -5.66 -29.24 -25.62
N LEU A 390 -4.71 -28.38 -25.98
CA LEU A 390 -4.23 -28.26 -27.37
C LEU A 390 -3.63 -29.56 -27.89
N ILE A 391 -2.92 -30.30 -27.06
CA ILE A 391 -2.43 -31.66 -27.41
C ILE A 391 -3.61 -32.60 -27.69
N SER A 392 -4.65 -32.55 -26.85
CA SER A 392 -5.83 -33.43 -27.02
C SER A 392 -6.57 -33.21 -28.34
N ILE A 393 -6.61 -31.94 -28.82
CA ILE A 393 -7.23 -31.57 -30.10
C ILE A 393 -6.23 -31.60 -31.28
N LYS A 394 -4.97 -31.99 -31.03
CA LYS A 394 -3.88 -32.09 -32.02
C LYS A 394 -3.53 -30.77 -32.74
N ASP A 395 -3.69 -29.62 -32.06
CA ASP A 395 -3.37 -28.30 -32.62
C ASP A 395 -1.92 -27.88 -32.27
N GLY A 396 -0.96 -28.55 -32.95
CA GLY A 396 0.47 -28.30 -32.71
C GLY A 396 0.91 -26.89 -33.11
N GLN A 397 0.24 -26.25 -34.08
CA GLN A 397 0.60 -24.87 -34.48
C GLN A 397 0.30 -23.88 -33.35
N LYS A 398 -0.88 -23.97 -32.73
CA LYS A 398 -1.21 -23.12 -31.60
C LYS A 398 -0.30 -23.33 -30.39
N ILE A 399 0.18 -24.56 -30.17
CA ILE A 399 1.17 -24.80 -29.09
C ILE A 399 2.46 -24.00 -29.36
N LEU A 400 2.99 -24.10 -30.61
CA LEU A 400 4.21 -23.35 -30.97
C LEU A 400 4.02 -21.84 -30.88
N ASP A 401 2.91 -21.32 -31.40
CA ASP A 401 2.58 -19.90 -31.35
C ASP A 401 2.48 -19.42 -29.89
N TYR A 402 1.82 -20.20 -29.03
CA TYR A 402 1.68 -19.87 -27.61
C TYR A 402 3.02 -19.88 -26.87
N MET A 403 3.86 -20.90 -27.08
CA MET A 403 5.19 -20.99 -26.48
C MET A 403 6.09 -19.81 -26.88
N ASN A 404 6.06 -19.44 -28.17
CA ASN A 404 6.82 -18.31 -28.68
C ASN A 404 6.34 -16.97 -28.10
N ASN A 405 5.04 -16.74 -28.00
CA ASN A 405 4.46 -15.50 -27.48
C ASN A 405 4.80 -15.24 -26.01
N TYR A 406 4.88 -16.29 -25.20
CA TYR A 406 5.16 -16.18 -23.77
C TYR A 406 6.58 -16.57 -23.38
N GLN A 407 7.46 -16.84 -24.35
CA GLN A 407 8.86 -17.25 -24.13
C GLN A 407 8.99 -18.44 -23.16
N ILE A 408 8.06 -19.38 -23.24
CA ILE A 408 8.01 -20.54 -22.33
C ILE A 408 9.03 -21.57 -22.84
N ASN A 409 10.18 -21.67 -22.15
CA ASN A 409 11.13 -22.75 -22.36
C ASN A 409 10.67 -23.95 -21.53
N TYR A 410 10.09 -24.97 -22.15
CA TYR A 410 9.92 -26.27 -21.51
C TYR A 410 11.25 -27.01 -21.51
N THR A 411 11.92 -27.05 -20.37
CA THR A 411 12.84 -28.16 -20.08
C THR A 411 11.97 -29.33 -19.65
N LEU A 412 12.15 -30.50 -20.29
CA LEU A 412 11.35 -31.72 -20.10
C LEU A 412 11.50 -32.37 -18.70
N GLU A 413 12.00 -31.63 -17.69
CA GLU A 413 12.34 -32.14 -16.35
C GLU A 413 11.48 -31.56 -15.22
N ASP A 414 10.39 -30.81 -15.48
CA ASP A 414 9.50 -30.29 -14.42
C ASP A 414 8.03 -30.78 -14.58
#